data_50717ebaf9e1ed40a21f8baa30ca7aea
#
_entry.id   50717ebaf9e1ed40a21f8baa30ca7aea
#
_cell.length_a   1.000
_cell.length_b   1.000
_cell.length_c   1.000
_cell.angle_alpha   90.00
_cell.angle_beta   90.00
_cell.angle_gamma   90.00
#
_symmetry.space_group_name_H-M   'P 1'
#
loop_
_entity.id
_entity.type
_entity.pdbx_description
1 polymer ?
#
loop_
_entity_poly.entity_id
_entity_poly.type
_entity_poly.pdbx_seq_one_letter_code
_entity_poly.pdbx_strand_id
1 'polypeptide(L)'
;MQIELERELKTSPWVMVTKKSYRKRLFCGVFTQAIAQSTGVLVINNFQVSLYNGLGLYGAMPLLLYALYLTNSTTWNWIGAFLMDRTGRIPMMTFGLCGCIAAVSLETAMVAEFGGTTSSVGNGFGVFFLFMFGTIYGSCLDASTYVYSCEVFPTHLRAAGMGVSICGQFLCTLVFTQVAPTAFASIGWK
;
A
#
# COMPACT_ATOMS: atom_id res chain seq x y z
N MET A 1 25.73 -33.72 -6.49
CA MET A 1 25.56 -32.30 -6.14
C MET A 1 24.90 -31.46 -7.25
N GLN A 2 25.41 -31.44 -8.51
CA GLN A 2 24.76 -30.71 -9.62
C GLN A 2 23.38 -31.30 -10.00
N ILE A 3 23.25 -32.64 -10.04
CA ILE A 3 22.00 -33.33 -10.38
C ILE A 3 20.93 -33.13 -9.29
N GLU A 4 21.30 -33.03 -8.04
CA GLU A 4 20.38 -32.68 -6.94
C GLU A 4 19.95 -31.23 -7.00
N LEU A 5 20.85 -30.31 -7.35
CA LEU A 5 20.56 -28.91 -7.58
C LEU A 5 19.56 -28.73 -8.74
N GLU A 6 19.75 -29.47 -9.83
CA GLU A 6 18.82 -29.47 -10.97
C GLU A 6 17.47 -30.11 -10.66
N ARG A 7 17.42 -31.09 -9.76
CA ARG A 7 16.16 -31.68 -9.26
C ARG A 7 15.42 -30.68 -8.36
N GLU A 8 16.13 -29.92 -7.55
CA GLU A 8 15.53 -28.86 -6.75
C GLU A 8 15.04 -27.69 -7.63
N LEU A 9 15.76 -27.33 -8.69
CA LEU A 9 15.36 -26.33 -9.67
C LEU A 9 14.09 -26.71 -10.47
N LYS A 10 13.81 -28.02 -10.62
CA LYS A 10 12.58 -28.54 -11.25
C LYS A 10 11.43 -28.76 -10.25
N THR A 11 11.52 -28.24 -9.04
CA THR A 11 10.46 -28.41 -8.05
C THR A 11 9.21 -27.63 -8.49
N SER A 12 8.15 -28.37 -8.82
CA SER A 12 6.87 -27.82 -9.24
C SER A 12 6.34 -26.79 -8.23
N PRO A 13 5.74 -25.66 -8.66
CA PRO A 13 5.11 -24.67 -7.79
C PRO A 13 4.11 -25.26 -6.77
N TRP A 14 3.51 -26.42 -7.10
CA TRP A 14 2.60 -27.16 -6.21
C TRP A 14 3.21 -27.59 -4.87
N VAL A 15 4.54 -27.69 -4.79
CA VAL A 15 5.24 -28.03 -3.55
C VAL A 15 5.06 -26.93 -2.48
N MET A 16 4.80 -25.68 -2.90
CA MET A 16 4.53 -24.58 -1.98
C MET A 16 3.23 -24.75 -1.19
N VAL A 17 2.24 -25.43 -1.80
CA VAL A 17 0.96 -25.72 -1.16
C VAL A 17 1.00 -27.01 -0.34
N THR A 18 1.81 -27.99 -0.77
CA THR A 18 1.85 -29.34 -0.17
C THR A 18 2.73 -29.40 1.08
N LYS A 19 3.91 -28.74 1.08
CA LYS A 19 4.83 -28.77 2.22
C LYS A 19 4.45 -27.70 3.27
N LYS A 20 4.22 -28.13 4.51
CA LYS A 20 3.82 -27.28 5.65
C LYS A 20 4.75 -26.08 5.87
N SER A 21 6.07 -26.23 5.65
CA SER A 21 7.05 -25.16 5.79
C SER A 21 6.88 -24.06 4.74
N TYR A 22 6.64 -24.43 3.48
CA TYR A 22 6.45 -23.48 2.38
C TYR A 22 5.08 -22.83 2.44
N ARG A 23 4.06 -23.53 2.90
CA ARG A 23 2.72 -22.98 3.10
C ARG A 23 2.69 -21.83 4.11
N LYS A 24 3.47 -21.91 5.20
CA LYS A 24 3.61 -20.80 6.15
C LYS A 24 4.24 -19.58 5.48
N ARG A 25 5.28 -19.77 4.69
CA ARG A 25 5.95 -18.69 3.95
C ARG A 25 5.02 -18.05 2.92
N LEU A 26 4.26 -18.87 2.19
CA LEU A 26 3.25 -18.43 1.24
C LEU A 26 2.18 -17.58 1.93
N PHE A 27 1.67 -18.04 3.07
CA PHE A 27 0.72 -17.28 3.86
C PHE A 27 1.30 -15.93 4.32
N CYS A 28 2.53 -15.90 4.82
CA CYS A 28 3.19 -14.66 5.21
C CYS A 28 3.35 -13.70 4.02
N GLY A 29 3.77 -14.17 2.85
CA GLY A 29 3.91 -13.33 1.67
C GLY A 29 2.58 -12.75 1.19
N VAL A 30 1.55 -13.59 1.04
CA VAL A 30 0.21 -13.16 0.65
C VAL A 30 -0.39 -12.19 1.67
N PHE A 31 -0.27 -12.50 2.96
CA PHE A 31 -0.82 -11.70 4.04
C PHE A 31 -0.16 -10.32 4.14
N THR A 32 1.16 -10.25 3.97
CA THR A 32 1.90 -8.98 3.96
C THR A 32 1.43 -8.08 2.81
N GLN A 33 1.28 -8.63 1.62
CA GLN A 33 0.79 -7.89 0.46
C GLN A 33 -0.68 -7.47 0.64
N ALA A 34 -1.50 -8.34 1.21
CA ALA A 34 -2.91 -8.02 1.51
C ALA A 34 -3.04 -6.89 2.54
N ILE A 35 -2.26 -6.92 3.63
CA ILE A 35 -2.26 -5.86 4.65
C ILE A 35 -1.81 -4.52 4.03
N ALA A 36 -0.77 -4.52 3.21
CA ALA A 36 -0.31 -3.29 2.56
C ALA A 36 -1.43 -2.63 1.74
N GLN A 37 -2.25 -3.41 1.03
CA GLN A 37 -3.39 -2.88 0.28
C GLN A 37 -4.57 -2.48 1.17
N SER A 38 -4.72 -3.14 2.32
CA SER A 38 -5.76 -2.80 3.30
C SER A 38 -5.56 -1.43 3.98
N THR A 39 -4.40 -0.79 3.81
CA THR A 39 -4.19 0.61 4.23
C THR A 39 -5.05 1.60 3.43
N GLY A 40 -5.70 1.16 2.36
CA GLY A 40 -6.55 2.01 1.52
C GLY A 40 -5.80 2.84 0.48
N VAL A 41 -4.49 2.64 0.30
CA VAL A 41 -3.66 3.43 -0.62
C VAL A 41 -4.22 3.47 -2.04
N LEU A 42 -4.72 2.34 -2.56
CA LEU A 42 -5.28 2.29 -3.92
C LEU A 42 -6.65 2.97 -4.01
N VAL A 43 -7.45 2.92 -2.95
CA VAL A 43 -8.69 3.69 -2.89
C VAL A 43 -8.38 5.18 -2.91
N ILE A 44 -7.45 5.63 -2.07
CA ILE A 44 -6.99 7.02 -2.06
C ILE A 44 -6.48 7.43 -3.45
N ASN A 45 -5.58 6.67 -4.06
CA ASN A 45 -5.01 7.00 -5.36
C ASN A 45 -6.07 7.07 -6.47
N ASN A 46 -7.04 6.14 -6.51
CA ASN A 46 -8.07 6.11 -7.55
C ASN A 46 -9.12 7.22 -7.37
N PHE A 47 -9.44 7.59 -6.13
CA PHE A 47 -10.47 8.58 -5.84
C PHE A 47 -9.90 9.93 -5.37
N GLN A 48 -8.59 10.15 -5.45
CA GLN A 48 -7.92 11.34 -4.93
C GLN A 48 -8.43 12.64 -5.53
N VAL A 49 -8.68 12.68 -6.84
CA VAL A 49 -9.27 13.85 -7.50
C VAL A 49 -10.68 14.13 -6.94
N SER A 50 -11.46 13.09 -6.67
CA SER A 50 -12.77 13.21 -6.06
C SER A 50 -12.71 13.70 -4.61
N LEU A 51 -11.69 13.24 -3.85
CA LEU A 51 -11.40 13.72 -2.50
C LEU A 51 -11.07 15.22 -2.50
N TYR A 52 -10.23 15.68 -3.39
CA TYR A 52 -9.90 17.12 -3.52
C TYR A 52 -11.11 17.96 -3.94
N ASN A 53 -11.98 17.43 -4.81
CA ASN A 53 -13.24 18.09 -5.16
C ASN A 53 -14.17 18.20 -3.93
N GLY A 54 -14.21 17.17 -3.07
CA GLY A 54 -14.95 17.17 -1.80
C GLY A 54 -14.43 18.21 -0.80
N LEU A 55 -13.13 18.54 -0.85
CA LEU A 55 -12.50 19.60 -0.08
C LEU A 55 -12.70 21.00 -0.70
N GLY A 56 -13.53 21.12 -1.76
CA GLY A 56 -13.85 22.41 -2.37
C GLY A 56 -12.82 22.94 -3.38
N LEU A 57 -11.90 22.07 -3.83
CA LEU A 57 -10.91 22.39 -4.86
C LEU A 57 -11.45 21.97 -6.23
N TYR A 58 -11.66 22.94 -7.13
CA TYR A 58 -12.24 22.71 -8.46
C TYR A 58 -11.30 23.14 -9.59
N GLY A 59 -11.59 22.67 -10.80
CA GLY A 59 -10.84 23.02 -12.02
C GLY A 59 -9.57 22.18 -12.19
N ALA A 60 -8.44 22.80 -12.51
CA ALA A 60 -7.18 22.12 -12.77
C ALA A 60 -6.38 21.80 -11.47
N MET A 61 -6.72 22.44 -10.34
CA MET A 61 -6.01 22.27 -9.06
C MET A 61 -5.98 20.84 -8.52
N PRO A 62 -7.08 20.05 -8.49
CA PRO A 62 -7.05 18.67 -8.04
C PRO A 62 -6.08 17.79 -8.83
N LEU A 63 -6.01 17.98 -10.14
CA LEU A 63 -5.12 17.22 -11.00
C LEU A 63 -3.65 17.57 -10.77
N LEU A 64 -3.35 18.85 -10.56
CA LEU A 64 -2.01 19.32 -10.21
C LEU A 64 -1.57 18.77 -8.86
N LEU A 65 -2.44 18.82 -7.84
CA LEU A 65 -2.16 18.26 -6.52
C LEU A 65 -1.94 16.74 -6.58
N TYR A 66 -2.70 16.04 -7.41
CA TYR A 66 -2.50 14.61 -7.64
C TYR A 66 -1.12 14.31 -8.26
N ALA A 67 -0.71 15.08 -9.27
CA ALA A 67 0.62 14.94 -9.87
C ALA A 67 1.75 15.22 -8.85
N LEU A 68 1.59 16.27 -8.04
CA LEU A 68 2.54 16.57 -6.95
C LEU A 68 2.60 15.47 -5.90
N TYR A 69 1.45 14.91 -5.52
CA TYR A 69 1.37 13.79 -4.58
C TYR A 69 2.14 12.55 -5.11
N LEU A 70 1.94 12.17 -6.37
CA LEU A 70 2.67 11.05 -6.97
C LEU A 70 4.16 11.30 -7.03
N THR A 71 4.58 12.51 -7.40
CA THR A 71 6.00 12.90 -7.44
C THR A 71 6.62 12.83 -6.04
N ASN A 72 5.92 13.35 -5.03
CA ASN A 72 6.33 13.28 -3.63
C ASN A 72 6.47 11.83 -3.17
N SER A 73 5.45 11.00 -3.38
CA SER A 73 5.47 9.58 -2.99
C SER A 73 6.64 8.82 -3.65
N THR A 74 6.87 9.04 -4.94
CA THR A 74 7.98 8.43 -5.67
C THR A 74 9.34 8.86 -5.12
N THR A 75 9.52 10.14 -4.82
CA THR A 75 10.77 10.65 -4.24
C THR A 75 11.07 9.99 -2.89
N TRP A 76 10.06 9.88 -2.02
CA TRP A 76 10.20 9.23 -0.72
C TRP A 76 10.39 7.71 -0.83
N ASN A 77 9.87 7.08 -1.88
CA ASN A 77 10.13 5.67 -2.17
C ASN A 77 11.63 5.40 -2.41
N TRP A 78 12.32 6.27 -3.17
CA TRP A 78 13.78 6.19 -3.33
C TRP A 78 14.52 6.31 -2.00
N ILE A 79 14.16 7.30 -1.19
CA ILE A 79 14.76 7.50 0.14
C ILE A 79 14.50 6.27 1.03
N GLY A 80 13.27 5.75 1.00
CA GLY A 80 12.86 4.57 1.74
C GLY A 80 13.66 3.32 1.36
N ALA A 81 13.96 3.12 0.08
CA ALA A 81 14.78 2.01 -0.38
C ALA A 81 16.18 2.01 0.26
N PHE A 82 16.83 3.16 0.36
CA PHE A 82 18.12 3.28 1.06
C PHE A 82 18.00 3.09 2.58
N LEU A 83 16.91 3.57 3.17
CA LEU A 83 16.70 3.47 4.61
C LEU A 83 16.40 2.03 5.05
N MET A 84 15.70 1.27 4.21
CA MET A 84 15.31 -0.12 4.45
C MET A 84 16.50 -1.04 4.69
N ASP A 85 17.62 -0.80 4.00
CA ASP A 85 18.84 -1.60 4.16
C ASP A 85 19.52 -1.36 5.51
N ARG A 86 19.30 -0.20 6.14
CA ARG A 86 19.87 0.13 7.45
C ARG A 86 18.96 -0.24 8.62
N THR A 87 17.66 0.00 8.49
CA THR A 87 16.69 -0.20 9.58
C THR A 87 16.12 -1.62 9.63
N GLY A 88 16.20 -2.34 8.52
CA GLY A 88 15.57 -3.65 8.38
C GLY A 88 14.09 -3.57 7.94
N ARG A 89 13.62 -4.66 7.32
CA ARG A 89 12.31 -4.71 6.65
C ARG A 89 11.14 -4.64 7.63
N ILE A 90 11.18 -5.46 8.71
CA ILE A 90 10.07 -5.59 9.67
C ILE A 90 9.83 -4.31 10.48
N PRO A 91 10.86 -3.69 11.12
CA PRO A 91 10.65 -2.45 11.86
C PRO A 91 10.13 -1.32 10.97
N MET A 92 10.63 -1.23 9.73
CA MET A 92 10.21 -0.20 8.78
C MET A 92 8.75 -0.36 8.38
N MET A 93 8.30 -1.59 8.09
CA MET A 93 6.90 -1.89 7.79
C MET A 93 5.98 -1.60 8.98
N THR A 94 6.39 -1.95 10.20
CA THR A 94 5.61 -1.69 11.42
C THR A 94 5.45 -0.19 11.64
N PHE A 95 6.55 0.57 11.53
CA PHE A 95 6.51 2.02 11.63
C PHE A 95 5.62 2.65 10.55
N GLY A 96 5.75 2.18 9.31
CA GLY A 96 4.93 2.60 8.19
C GLY A 96 3.43 2.37 8.43
N LEU A 97 3.04 1.19 8.91
CA LEU A 97 1.64 0.88 9.22
C LEU A 97 1.08 1.79 10.32
N CYS A 98 1.81 1.97 11.43
CA CYS A 98 1.39 2.88 12.50
C CYS A 98 1.24 4.32 11.99
N GLY A 99 2.19 4.77 11.17
CA GLY A 99 2.14 6.10 10.58
C GLY A 99 0.97 6.29 9.61
N CYS A 100 0.68 5.29 8.78
CA CYS A 100 -0.48 5.33 7.88
C CYS A 100 -1.80 5.36 8.65
N ILE A 101 -1.94 4.58 9.73
CA ILE A 101 -3.13 4.61 10.60
C ILE A 101 -3.30 6.00 11.20
N ALA A 102 -2.25 6.59 11.73
CA ALA A 102 -2.30 7.94 12.29
C ALA A 102 -2.69 8.99 11.24
N ALA A 103 -2.06 8.93 10.05
CA ALA A 103 -2.36 9.87 8.97
C ALA A 103 -3.81 9.79 8.50
N VAL A 104 -4.34 8.58 8.27
CA VAL A 104 -5.74 8.38 7.85
C VAL A 104 -6.72 8.78 8.95
N SER A 105 -6.40 8.52 10.23
CA SER A 105 -7.25 8.93 11.35
C SER A 105 -7.35 10.45 11.44
N LEU A 106 -6.23 11.17 11.27
CA LEU A 106 -6.20 12.62 11.26
C LEU A 106 -6.93 13.20 10.04
N GLU A 107 -6.74 12.61 8.87
CA GLU A 107 -7.47 12.98 7.65
C GLU A 107 -8.98 12.83 7.84
N THR A 108 -9.43 11.69 8.37
CA THR A 108 -10.86 11.44 8.64
C THR A 108 -11.43 12.45 9.64
N ALA A 109 -10.68 12.82 10.68
CA ALA A 109 -11.09 13.83 11.63
C ALA A 109 -11.25 15.21 10.96
N MET A 110 -10.31 15.58 10.08
CA MET A 110 -10.38 16.86 9.35
C MET A 110 -11.54 16.89 8.36
N VAL A 111 -11.79 15.80 7.65
CA VAL A 111 -12.95 15.72 6.74
C VAL A 111 -14.28 15.77 7.52
N ALA A 112 -14.35 15.18 8.72
CA ALA A 112 -15.55 15.19 9.54
C ALA A 112 -15.88 16.60 10.07
N GLU A 113 -14.86 17.37 10.49
CA GLU A 113 -15.03 18.71 11.06
C GLU A 113 -15.18 19.81 9.98
N PHE A 114 -14.41 19.73 8.91
CA PHE A 114 -14.29 20.78 7.90
C PHE A 114 -14.85 20.41 6.53
N GLY A 115 -15.24 19.15 6.31
CA GLY A 115 -15.81 18.69 5.05
C GLY A 115 -17.09 19.46 4.71
N GLY A 116 -17.10 20.11 3.54
CA GLY A 116 -18.22 20.94 3.09
C GLY A 116 -18.23 22.39 3.65
N THR A 117 -17.23 22.77 4.46
CA THR A 117 -17.06 24.14 4.94
C THR A 117 -16.12 24.90 3.98
N THR A 118 -16.38 26.18 3.73
CA THR A 118 -15.50 27.07 2.95
C THR A 118 -14.23 27.50 3.68
N SER A 119 -13.85 26.81 4.76
CA SER A 119 -12.66 27.11 5.53
C SER A 119 -11.38 26.67 4.78
N SER A 120 -10.66 27.64 4.20
CA SER A 120 -9.40 27.42 3.50
C SER A 120 -8.34 26.72 4.37
N VAL A 121 -8.36 26.96 5.68
CA VAL A 121 -7.41 26.37 6.63
C VAL A 121 -7.70 24.88 6.84
N GLY A 122 -8.96 24.48 7.06
CA GLY A 122 -9.36 23.10 7.25
C GLY A 122 -9.07 22.24 6.01
N ASN A 123 -9.39 22.76 4.84
CA ASN A 123 -9.12 22.08 3.57
C ASN A 123 -7.62 21.95 3.30
N GLY A 124 -6.81 22.93 3.69
CA GLY A 124 -5.34 22.87 3.60
C GLY A 124 -4.73 21.76 4.48
N PHE A 125 -5.24 21.58 5.71
CA PHE A 125 -4.80 20.49 6.58
C PHE A 125 -5.21 19.11 6.04
N GLY A 126 -6.39 18.97 5.43
CA GLY A 126 -6.80 17.74 4.77
C GLY A 126 -5.83 17.35 3.66
N VAL A 127 -5.47 18.29 2.77
CA VAL A 127 -4.45 18.04 1.73
C VAL A 127 -3.10 17.67 2.35
N PHE A 128 -2.69 18.33 3.43
CA PHE A 128 -1.42 18.03 4.11
C PHE A 128 -1.37 16.60 4.66
N PHE A 129 -2.44 16.11 5.30
CA PHE A 129 -2.48 14.74 5.83
C PHE A 129 -2.50 13.68 4.72
N LEU A 130 -3.12 13.95 3.57
CA LEU A 130 -3.02 13.08 2.40
C LEU A 130 -1.57 12.99 1.89
N PHE A 131 -0.86 14.12 1.80
CA PHE A 131 0.56 14.12 1.42
C PHE A 131 1.43 13.40 2.45
N MET A 132 1.15 13.57 3.75
CA MET A 132 1.83 12.85 4.82
C MET A 132 1.61 11.33 4.71
N PHE A 133 0.39 10.89 4.43
CA PHE A 133 0.08 9.49 4.16
C PHE A 133 0.90 8.95 2.99
N GLY A 134 0.92 9.64 1.83
CA GLY A 134 1.69 9.25 0.65
C GLY A 134 3.20 9.18 0.92
N THR A 135 3.72 10.09 1.72
CA THR A 135 5.13 10.11 2.15
C THR A 135 5.48 8.89 3.00
N ILE A 136 4.67 8.60 4.02
CA ILE A 136 4.89 7.46 4.92
C ILE A 136 4.72 6.14 4.18
N TYR A 137 3.66 6.01 3.38
CA TYR A 137 3.42 4.82 2.58
C TYR A 137 4.55 4.57 1.59
N GLY A 138 4.92 5.58 0.79
CA GLY A 138 5.99 5.48 -0.19
C GLY A 138 7.34 5.15 0.43
N SER A 139 7.69 5.78 1.55
CA SER A 139 8.99 5.55 2.18
C SER A 139 9.09 4.23 2.93
N CYS A 140 8.01 3.76 3.59
CA CYS A 140 8.10 2.66 4.55
C CYS A 140 7.43 1.36 4.07
N LEU A 141 6.37 1.44 3.28
CA LEU A 141 5.56 0.27 2.92
C LEU A 141 5.76 -0.18 1.48
N ASP A 142 5.80 0.73 0.53
CA ASP A 142 5.73 0.41 -0.88
C ASP A 142 6.85 -0.56 -1.31
N ALA A 143 8.11 -0.15 -1.24
CA ALA A 143 9.24 -1.01 -1.59
C ALA A 143 9.42 -2.19 -0.61
N SER A 144 9.25 -1.97 0.70
CA SER A 144 9.56 -2.97 1.73
C SER A 144 8.66 -4.19 1.69
N THR A 145 7.38 -4.06 1.33
CA THR A 145 6.46 -5.20 1.22
C THR A 145 6.83 -6.12 0.07
N TYR A 146 7.26 -5.58 -1.08
CA TYR A 146 7.72 -6.38 -2.21
C TYR A 146 9.04 -7.08 -1.90
N VAL A 147 10.01 -6.37 -1.32
CA VAL A 147 11.31 -6.95 -0.94
C VAL A 147 11.12 -8.05 0.10
N TYR A 148 10.34 -7.81 1.16
CA TYR A 148 10.03 -8.82 2.17
C TYR A 148 9.37 -10.06 1.57
N SER A 149 8.37 -9.86 0.70
CA SER A 149 7.70 -10.98 0.02
C SER A 149 8.65 -11.80 -0.86
N CYS A 150 9.66 -11.16 -1.48
CA CYS A 150 10.70 -11.86 -2.24
C CYS A 150 11.66 -12.64 -1.33
N GLU A 151 12.04 -12.08 -0.18
CA GLU A 151 13.03 -12.68 0.75
C GLU A 151 12.49 -13.87 1.54
N VAL A 152 11.18 -13.92 1.78
CA VAL A 152 10.54 -15.04 2.50
C VAL A 152 10.66 -16.36 1.75
N PHE A 153 10.73 -16.32 0.40
CA PHE A 153 10.82 -17.52 -0.43
C PHE A 153 12.26 -17.93 -0.73
N PRO A 154 12.56 -19.24 -0.75
CA PRO A 154 13.84 -19.73 -1.23
C PRO A 154 14.01 -19.43 -2.72
N THR A 155 15.26 -19.29 -3.17
CA THR A 155 15.63 -18.82 -4.52
C THR A 155 14.91 -19.54 -5.65
N HIS A 156 14.78 -20.88 -5.55
CA HIS A 156 14.15 -21.71 -6.58
C HIS A 156 12.61 -21.56 -6.67
N LEU A 157 11.95 -21.08 -5.62
CA LEU A 157 10.48 -20.86 -5.58
C LEU A 157 10.09 -19.37 -5.53
N ARG A 158 11.08 -18.47 -5.51
CA ARG A 158 10.86 -17.02 -5.32
C ARG A 158 9.91 -16.44 -6.36
N ALA A 159 10.12 -16.74 -7.63
CA ALA A 159 9.28 -16.21 -8.72
C ALA A 159 7.82 -16.67 -8.59
N ALA A 160 7.61 -17.96 -8.32
CA ALA A 160 6.26 -18.50 -8.15
C ALA A 160 5.59 -18.00 -6.87
N GLY A 161 6.34 -17.93 -5.75
CA GLY A 161 5.86 -17.41 -4.46
C GLY A 161 5.46 -15.95 -4.53
N MET A 162 6.28 -15.15 -5.20
CA MET A 162 5.98 -13.74 -5.43
C MET A 162 4.75 -13.56 -6.31
N GLY A 163 4.62 -14.35 -7.39
CA GLY A 163 3.43 -14.31 -8.24
C GLY A 163 2.13 -14.57 -7.47
N VAL A 164 2.11 -15.59 -6.60
CA VAL A 164 0.94 -15.87 -5.76
C VAL A 164 0.70 -14.77 -4.73
N SER A 165 1.74 -14.19 -4.14
CA SER A 165 1.61 -13.07 -3.20
C SER A 165 1.00 -11.84 -3.86
N ILE A 166 1.42 -11.51 -5.08
CA ILE A 166 0.87 -10.43 -5.90
C ILE A 166 -0.59 -10.71 -6.30
N CYS A 167 -0.94 -11.96 -6.62
CA CYS A 167 -2.36 -12.33 -6.84
C CYS A 167 -3.22 -12.01 -5.62
N GLY A 168 -2.74 -12.32 -4.41
CA GLY A 168 -3.42 -11.95 -3.16
C GLY A 168 -3.59 -10.44 -3.00
N GLN A 169 -2.56 -9.68 -3.36
CA GLN A 169 -2.61 -8.21 -3.40
C GLN A 169 -3.73 -7.71 -4.32
N PHE A 170 -3.77 -8.17 -5.56
CA PHE A 170 -4.77 -7.73 -6.53
C PHE A 170 -6.20 -8.16 -6.15
N LEU A 171 -6.38 -9.32 -5.52
CA LEU A 171 -7.68 -9.73 -4.99
C LEU A 171 -8.18 -8.75 -3.92
N CYS A 172 -7.33 -8.38 -2.96
CA CYS A 172 -7.67 -7.35 -1.98
C CYS A 172 -8.00 -6.01 -2.63
N THR A 173 -7.16 -5.57 -3.57
CA THR A 173 -7.39 -4.34 -4.34
C THR A 173 -8.74 -4.34 -5.02
N LEU A 174 -9.11 -5.43 -5.69
CA LEU A 174 -10.38 -5.55 -6.39
C LEU A 174 -11.56 -5.40 -5.43
N VAL A 175 -11.52 -6.06 -4.29
CA VAL A 175 -12.56 -5.95 -3.27
C VAL A 175 -12.70 -4.50 -2.78
N PHE A 176 -11.61 -3.87 -2.37
CA PHE A 176 -11.64 -2.49 -1.86
C PHE A 176 -12.07 -1.47 -2.91
N THR A 177 -11.62 -1.60 -4.15
CA THR A 177 -11.97 -0.69 -5.23
C THR A 177 -13.46 -0.82 -5.64
N GLN A 178 -14.03 -2.02 -5.54
CA GLN A 178 -15.46 -2.24 -5.81
C GLN A 178 -16.36 -1.76 -4.66
N VAL A 179 -15.91 -1.91 -3.43
CA VAL A 179 -16.67 -1.49 -2.25
C VAL A 179 -16.65 0.04 -2.07
N ALA A 180 -15.56 0.70 -2.43
CA ALA A 180 -15.37 2.14 -2.21
C ALA A 180 -16.48 3.02 -2.82
N PRO A 181 -16.89 2.89 -4.11
CA PRO A 181 -17.96 3.71 -4.66
C PRO A 181 -19.30 3.51 -3.94
N THR A 182 -19.60 2.25 -3.58
CA THR A 182 -20.82 1.92 -2.85
C THR A 182 -20.82 2.51 -1.44
N ALA A 183 -19.68 2.47 -0.77
CA ALA A 183 -19.49 3.09 0.54
C ALA A 183 -19.66 4.61 0.46
N PHE A 184 -19.03 5.27 -0.50
CA PHE A 184 -19.16 6.72 -0.71
C PHE A 184 -20.60 7.13 -1.05
N ALA A 185 -21.34 6.31 -1.81
CA ALA A 185 -22.72 6.58 -2.15
C ALA A 185 -23.68 6.41 -0.97
N SER A 186 -23.40 5.46 -0.04
CA SER A 186 -24.30 5.13 1.07
C SER A 186 -24.02 5.94 2.34
N ILE A 187 -22.74 6.21 2.62
CA ILE A 187 -22.31 6.89 3.87
C ILE A 187 -22.07 8.39 3.62
N GLY A 188 -21.87 8.78 2.35
CA GLY A 188 -21.43 10.13 2.00
C GLY A 188 -19.97 10.37 2.44
N TRP A 189 -19.60 11.63 2.58
CA TRP A 189 -18.28 12.07 3.05
C TRP A 189 -18.21 12.27 4.58
N LYS A 190 -19.10 11.59 5.33
CA LYS A 190 -19.14 11.69 6.79
C LYS A 190 -18.55 10.45 7.44
#